data_10ecc225be02b036464caf89a8a0575c
#
_entry.id   10ecc225be02b036464caf89a8a0575c
#
_cell.length_a   1.000
_cell.length_b   1.000
_cell.length_c   1.000
_cell.angle_alpha   90.00
_cell.angle_beta   90.00
_cell.angle_gamma   90.00
#
_symmetry.space_group_name_H-M   'P 1'
#
loop_
_entity.id
_entity.type
_entity.pdbx_description
1 polymer ?
#
loop_
_entity_poly.entity_id
_entity_poly.type
_entity_poly.pdbx_seq_one_letter_code
_entity_poly.pdbx_strand_id
1 'polypeptide(L)'
;MDTKNVIAAISLSAAVIILYSLFFAPPPPDPKQIQAEKNKTTETSSADAPSLDQNEENIKISRDEALGEQQRILFENDNIKGSISLTGSLIDDLTFKKYTNTLNGNDSIVLLNPKKSESGYYVETGWATTNKNIDIPDSKTIWKIEGSNKLTPNSPINLSWKNNQNIEFKKEIKIDDEYLFTVNQKIVNNSGKTYNFYP
;
A
#
# COMPACT_ATOMS: atom_id res chain seq x y z
N MET A 1 -42.81 23.59 29.16
CA MET A 1 -41.49 23.29 29.73
C MET A 1 -41.01 24.53 30.42
N ASP A 2 -40.69 24.50 31.72
CA ASP A 2 -40.21 25.66 32.45
C ASP A 2 -38.81 26.06 31.99
N THR A 3 -38.74 27.17 31.29
CA THR A 3 -37.46 27.75 30.81
C THR A 3 -36.41 27.94 31.92
N LYS A 4 -36.87 28.16 33.15
CA LYS A 4 -36.00 28.24 34.34
C LYS A 4 -35.26 26.95 34.64
N ASN A 5 -35.94 25.78 34.48
CA ASN A 5 -35.34 24.48 34.74
C ASN A 5 -34.33 24.08 33.62
N VAL A 6 -34.57 24.49 32.38
CA VAL A 6 -33.67 24.28 31.28
C VAL A 6 -32.38 25.08 31.44
N ILE A 7 -32.53 26.37 31.83
CA ILE A 7 -31.36 27.26 32.09
C ILE A 7 -30.55 26.72 33.28
N ALA A 8 -31.21 26.27 34.33
CA ALA A 8 -30.53 25.69 35.48
C ALA A 8 -29.75 24.41 35.12
N ALA A 9 -30.32 23.52 34.29
CA ALA A 9 -29.67 22.30 33.85
C ALA A 9 -28.41 22.59 32.97
N ILE A 10 -28.53 23.54 32.03
CA ILE A 10 -27.40 23.96 31.19
C ILE A 10 -26.29 24.58 32.04
N SER A 11 -26.63 25.43 32.98
CA SER A 11 -25.65 26.07 33.88
C SER A 11 -24.95 25.07 34.77
N LEU A 12 -25.66 24.05 35.27
CA LEU A 12 -25.06 22.99 36.09
C LEU A 12 -24.13 22.11 35.27
N SER A 13 -24.51 21.76 34.05
CA SER A 13 -23.66 20.98 33.14
C SER A 13 -22.37 21.74 32.77
N ALA A 14 -22.48 23.03 32.46
CA ALA A 14 -21.32 23.87 32.18
C ALA A 14 -20.39 23.97 33.39
N ALA A 15 -20.91 24.12 34.59
CA ALA A 15 -20.13 24.18 35.82
C ALA A 15 -19.35 22.88 36.06
N VAL A 16 -19.96 21.72 35.81
CA VAL A 16 -19.26 20.40 35.94
C VAL A 16 -18.12 20.28 34.94
N ILE A 17 -18.31 20.69 33.68
CA ILE A 17 -17.27 20.65 32.66
C ILE A 17 -16.10 21.55 33.03
N ILE A 18 -16.39 22.78 33.52
CA ILE A 18 -15.35 23.74 33.94
C ILE A 18 -14.57 23.19 35.15
N LEU A 19 -15.27 22.65 36.15
CA LEU A 19 -14.61 22.06 37.33
C LEU A 19 -13.75 20.85 36.93
N TYR A 20 -14.23 19.97 36.01
CA TYR A 20 -13.45 18.86 35.51
C TYR A 20 -12.19 19.33 34.78
N SER A 21 -12.30 20.35 33.90
CA SER A 21 -11.14 20.87 33.18
C SER A 21 -10.11 21.56 34.08
N LEU A 22 -10.52 22.15 35.19
CA LEU A 22 -9.62 22.78 36.16
C LEU A 22 -8.88 21.81 37.08
N PHE A 23 -9.52 20.67 37.43
CA PHE A 23 -8.98 19.76 38.43
C PHE A 23 -8.46 18.44 37.84
N PHE A 24 -8.96 18.01 36.67
CA PHE A 24 -8.66 16.69 36.11
C PHE A 24 -8.11 16.73 34.66
N ALA A 25 -8.21 17.85 33.96
CA ALA A 25 -7.61 17.93 32.65
C ALA A 25 -6.09 17.94 32.75
N PRO A 26 -5.37 17.09 32.00
CA PRO A 26 -3.91 17.15 31.97
C PRO A 26 -3.47 18.51 31.40
N PRO A 27 -2.34 19.06 31.86
CA PRO A 27 -1.81 20.32 31.37
C PRO A 27 -1.60 20.23 29.85
N PRO A 28 -1.83 21.32 29.08
CA PRO A 28 -1.56 21.31 27.65
C PRO A 28 -0.08 20.97 27.40
N PRO A 29 0.24 20.12 26.41
CA PRO A 29 1.61 19.74 26.13
C PRO A 29 2.44 20.96 25.78
N ASP A 30 3.64 21.07 26.36
CA ASP A 30 4.58 22.15 26.11
C ASP A 30 4.94 22.20 24.61
N PRO A 31 5.02 23.38 23.98
CA PRO A 31 5.42 23.51 22.57
C PRO A 31 6.76 22.84 22.23
N LYS A 32 7.65 22.69 23.22
CA LYS A 32 8.91 21.95 23.09
C LYS A 32 8.73 20.44 23.08
N GLN A 33 7.67 19.90 23.67
CA GLN A 33 7.36 18.48 23.63
C GLN A 33 6.75 18.07 22.28
N ILE A 34 5.97 18.96 21.64
CA ILE A 34 5.43 18.71 20.29
C ILE A 34 6.55 18.60 19.24
N GLN A 35 7.66 19.34 19.41
CA GLN A 35 8.84 19.20 18.54
C GLN A 35 9.70 17.97 18.89
N ALA A 36 9.73 17.54 20.15
CA ALA A 36 10.46 16.36 20.58
C ALA A 36 9.71 15.06 20.23
N GLU A 37 8.39 15.06 20.27
CA GLU A 37 7.58 13.94 19.77
C GLU A 37 7.67 13.81 18.25
N LYS A 38 7.68 14.92 17.51
CA LYS A 38 7.89 14.90 16.06
C LYS A 38 9.25 14.34 15.64
N ASN A 39 10.27 14.48 16.50
CA ASN A 39 11.61 13.93 16.26
C ASN A 39 11.84 12.55 16.90
N LYS A 40 10.94 12.08 17.79
CA LYS A 40 11.07 10.77 18.46
C LYS A 40 10.25 9.67 17.84
N THR A 41 9.36 10.01 16.89
CA THR A 41 8.57 9.03 16.11
C THR A 41 9.38 8.39 14.97
N THR A 42 10.70 8.67 14.90
CA THR A 42 11.56 8.12 13.84
C THR A 42 12.32 6.85 14.27
N GLU A 43 12.18 6.37 15.51
CA GLU A 43 12.93 5.17 15.97
C GLU A 43 12.09 4.17 16.79
N THR A 44 10.84 3.94 16.41
CA THR A 44 10.17 2.73 16.90
C THR A 44 9.45 2.08 15.73
N SER A 45 10.21 1.31 14.95
CA SER A 45 9.67 0.37 13.99
C SER A 45 8.88 -0.72 14.73
N SER A 46 7.60 -0.46 14.97
CA SER A 46 6.64 -1.52 15.19
C SER A 46 6.45 -2.26 13.88
N ALA A 47 6.88 -3.52 13.86
CA ALA A 47 6.74 -4.47 12.77
C ALA A 47 5.28 -4.91 12.63
N ASP A 48 4.38 -4.00 12.17
CA ASP A 48 2.98 -4.36 11.92
C ASP A 48 2.27 -3.30 11.08
N ALA A 49 2.78 -3.05 9.89
CA ALA A 49 2.04 -2.58 8.71
C ALA A 49 3.05 -2.34 7.58
N PRO A 50 2.72 -2.54 6.30
CA PRO A 50 3.53 -2.02 5.22
C PRO A 50 3.68 -0.51 5.43
N SER A 51 4.90 -0.03 5.73
CA SER A 51 5.13 1.39 5.91
C SER A 51 4.85 2.10 4.59
N LEU A 52 3.84 2.93 4.61
CA LEU A 52 3.71 4.01 3.63
C LEU A 52 4.97 4.87 3.80
N ASP A 53 5.90 4.77 2.85
CA ASP A 53 7.10 5.60 2.78
C ASP A 53 6.67 7.08 2.76
N GLN A 54 6.71 7.75 3.91
CA GLN A 54 6.23 9.13 4.09
C GLN A 54 7.26 10.20 3.68
N ASN A 55 8.37 9.84 3.01
CA ASN A 55 9.46 10.77 2.70
C ASN A 55 9.91 10.79 1.23
N GLU A 56 9.12 10.30 0.29
CA GLU A 56 9.31 10.72 -1.09
C GLU A 56 8.49 12.00 -1.30
N GLU A 57 9.11 13.07 -1.77
CA GLU A 57 8.40 14.23 -2.32
C GLU A 57 7.39 13.68 -3.32
N ASN A 58 6.11 13.67 -2.91
CA ASN A 58 5.01 13.12 -3.71
C ASN A 58 4.73 14.06 -4.89
N ILE A 59 5.66 14.14 -5.84
CA ILE A 59 5.39 14.75 -7.13
C ILE A 59 4.37 13.84 -7.81
N LYS A 60 3.11 14.29 -7.80
CA LYS A 60 2.04 13.62 -8.50
C LYS A 60 2.18 13.92 -9.98
N ILE A 61 2.22 12.87 -10.79
CA ILE A 61 2.33 12.93 -12.25
C ILE A 61 1.07 12.36 -12.89
N SER A 62 0.89 12.59 -14.18
CA SER A 62 -0.22 12.00 -14.92
C SER A 62 -0.10 10.47 -14.93
N ARG A 63 -1.25 9.78 -15.07
CA ARG A 63 -1.27 8.31 -15.16
C ARG A 63 -0.39 7.78 -16.30
N ASP A 64 -0.48 8.39 -17.47
CA ASP A 64 0.26 7.95 -18.66
C ASP A 64 1.76 8.12 -18.49
N GLU A 65 2.19 9.20 -17.86
CA GLU A 65 3.59 9.44 -17.51
C GLU A 65 4.09 8.40 -16.50
N ALA A 66 3.32 8.14 -15.43
CA ALA A 66 3.66 7.13 -14.43
C ALA A 66 3.76 5.71 -15.00
N LEU A 67 2.91 5.36 -15.99
CA LEU A 67 2.98 4.08 -16.69
C LEU A 67 4.23 3.96 -17.57
N GLY A 68 4.72 5.07 -18.14
CA GLY A 68 5.88 5.12 -19.02
C GLY A 68 7.23 5.03 -18.30
N GLU A 69 7.28 5.33 -16.99
CA GLU A 69 8.54 5.40 -16.23
C GLU A 69 9.22 4.04 -15.97
N GLN A 70 8.49 2.93 -16.03
CA GLN A 70 8.97 1.64 -15.54
C GLN A 70 8.73 0.51 -16.55
N GLN A 71 9.57 -0.52 -16.47
CA GLN A 71 9.29 -1.77 -17.19
C GLN A 71 8.06 -2.46 -16.63
N ARG A 72 7.18 -2.91 -17.51
CA ARG A 72 5.88 -3.46 -17.15
C ARG A 72 5.60 -4.76 -17.89
N ILE A 73 4.80 -5.61 -17.27
CA ILE A 73 4.23 -6.82 -17.88
C ILE A 73 2.76 -6.54 -18.17
N LEU A 74 2.38 -6.68 -19.42
CA LEU A 74 0.97 -6.51 -19.82
C LEU A 74 0.16 -7.74 -19.42
N PHE A 75 -1.08 -7.50 -19.00
CA PHE A 75 -2.07 -8.56 -18.84
C PHE A 75 -3.38 -8.22 -19.55
N GLU A 76 -4.06 -9.24 -20.00
CA GLU A 76 -5.34 -9.10 -20.66
C GLU A 76 -6.13 -10.41 -20.65
N ASN A 77 -7.44 -10.29 -20.40
CA ASN A 77 -8.44 -11.32 -20.68
C ASN A 77 -9.69 -10.64 -21.31
N ASP A 78 -10.83 -11.31 -21.38
CA ASP A 78 -12.06 -10.78 -21.98
C ASP A 78 -12.69 -9.64 -21.18
N ASN A 79 -12.36 -9.50 -19.90
CA ASN A 79 -13.01 -8.60 -18.97
C ASN A 79 -12.13 -7.43 -18.52
N ILE A 80 -10.82 -7.65 -18.42
CA ILE A 80 -9.85 -6.67 -17.91
C ILE A 80 -8.61 -6.59 -18.80
N LYS A 81 -7.96 -5.44 -18.75
CA LYS A 81 -6.63 -5.19 -19.31
C LYS A 81 -5.84 -4.29 -18.38
N GLY A 82 -4.53 -4.39 -18.44
CA GLY A 82 -3.65 -3.54 -17.63
C GLY A 82 -2.21 -4.00 -17.66
N SER A 83 -1.47 -3.62 -16.63
CA SER A 83 -0.07 -3.98 -16.50
C SER A 83 0.40 -4.07 -15.06
N ILE A 84 1.49 -4.83 -14.86
CA ILE A 84 2.18 -5.02 -13.58
C ILE A 84 3.54 -4.36 -13.71
N SER A 85 3.87 -3.47 -12.77
CA SER A 85 5.20 -2.88 -12.68
C SER A 85 6.22 -3.92 -12.22
N LEU A 86 7.39 -3.98 -12.87
CA LEU A 86 8.52 -4.79 -12.39
C LEU A 86 9.21 -4.17 -11.17
N THR A 87 9.05 -2.88 -10.94
CA THR A 87 9.49 -2.22 -9.71
C THR A 87 8.46 -2.45 -8.62
N GLY A 88 8.84 -3.11 -7.54
CA GLY A 88 7.96 -3.49 -6.44
C GLY A 88 7.00 -4.65 -6.77
N SER A 89 6.91 -5.09 -8.03
CA SER A 89 5.92 -6.08 -8.50
C SER A 89 4.48 -5.65 -8.21
N LEU A 90 4.18 -4.36 -8.47
CA LEU A 90 2.89 -3.74 -8.19
C LEU A 90 1.87 -4.05 -9.28
N ILE A 91 0.65 -4.43 -8.90
CA ILE A 91 -0.51 -4.45 -9.79
C ILE A 91 -1.17 -3.08 -9.64
N ASP A 92 -0.82 -2.14 -10.51
CA ASP A 92 -1.15 -0.72 -10.37
C ASP A 92 -1.72 -0.09 -11.64
N ASP A 93 -2.13 -0.91 -12.59
CA ASP A 93 -2.80 -0.51 -13.81
C ASP A 93 -3.82 -1.57 -14.19
N LEU A 94 -5.10 -1.27 -13.98
CA LEU A 94 -6.21 -2.14 -14.35
C LEU A 94 -7.39 -1.33 -14.86
N THR A 95 -7.87 -1.71 -16.02
CA THR A 95 -9.04 -1.12 -16.67
C THR A 95 -10.05 -2.22 -17.00
N PHE A 96 -11.31 -1.98 -16.69
CA PHE A 96 -12.41 -2.85 -17.08
C PHE A 96 -12.76 -2.64 -18.56
N LYS A 97 -12.89 -3.72 -19.32
CA LYS A 97 -13.23 -3.66 -20.76
C LYS A 97 -14.72 -3.50 -21.02
N LYS A 98 -15.55 -4.01 -20.12
CA LYS A 98 -17.01 -4.10 -20.28
C LYS A 98 -17.79 -3.03 -19.51
N TYR A 99 -17.12 -2.20 -18.71
CA TYR A 99 -17.76 -1.18 -17.88
C TYR A 99 -17.27 0.21 -18.26
N THR A 100 -18.20 1.15 -18.35
CA THR A 100 -17.93 2.55 -18.67
C THR A 100 -18.36 3.49 -17.55
N ASN A 101 -17.73 4.64 -17.43
CA ASN A 101 -18.00 5.64 -16.40
C ASN A 101 -19.43 6.21 -16.46
N THR A 102 -20.05 6.18 -17.63
CA THR A 102 -21.43 6.64 -17.86
C THR A 102 -22.18 5.63 -18.71
N LEU A 103 -23.52 5.57 -18.55
CA LEU A 103 -24.39 4.59 -19.24
C LEU A 103 -24.26 4.59 -20.77
N ASN A 104 -23.90 5.72 -21.38
CA ASN A 104 -23.73 5.87 -22.83
C ASN A 104 -22.32 6.38 -23.20
N GLY A 105 -21.36 6.30 -22.29
CA GLY A 105 -19.98 6.75 -22.51
C GLY A 105 -19.11 5.67 -23.12
N ASN A 106 -18.02 6.11 -23.74
CA ASN A 106 -16.98 5.23 -24.30
C ASN A 106 -15.79 5.07 -23.35
N ASP A 107 -15.75 5.82 -22.23
CA ASP A 107 -14.62 5.82 -21.31
C ASP A 107 -14.72 4.65 -20.34
N SER A 108 -13.83 3.69 -20.50
CA SER A 108 -13.74 2.52 -19.63
C SER A 108 -13.38 2.91 -18.19
N ILE A 109 -13.90 2.19 -17.22
CA ILE A 109 -13.57 2.39 -15.81
C ILE A 109 -12.14 1.92 -15.55
N VAL A 110 -11.29 2.83 -15.06
CA VAL A 110 -9.96 2.52 -14.54
C VAL A 110 -10.09 2.25 -13.04
N LEU A 111 -9.74 1.03 -12.62
CA LEU A 111 -9.80 0.61 -11.22
C LEU A 111 -8.48 0.88 -10.49
N LEU A 112 -7.34 0.48 -11.08
CA LEU A 112 -6.03 0.66 -10.47
C LEU A 112 -5.23 1.71 -11.22
N ASN A 113 -4.51 2.52 -10.45
CA ASN A 113 -3.65 3.60 -10.93
C ASN A 113 -2.28 3.53 -10.26
N PRO A 114 -1.19 3.87 -10.99
CA PRO A 114 0.15 3.88 -10.44
C PRO A 114 0.28 4.69 -9.16
N LYS A 115 1.14 4.23 -8.25
CA LYS A 115 1.40 4.86 -6.94
C LYS A 115 1.73 6.35 -7.06
N LYS A 116 2.46 6.75 -8.10
CA LYS A 116 2.86 8.14 -8.35
C LYS A 116 1.79 8.99 -9.04
N SER A 117 0.70 8.43 -9.52
CA SER A 117 -0.37 9.21 -10.14
C SER A 117 -1.20 9.95 -9.09
N GLU A 118 -1.95 10.99 -9.52
CA GLU A 118 -2.81 11.79 -8.63
C GLU A 118 -3.80 10.92 -7.85
N SER A 119 -4.33 9.89 -8.48
CA SER A 119 -5.30 8.95 -7.91
C SER A 119 -4.68 7.57 -7.69
N GLY A 120 -3.46 7.50 -7.17
CA GLY A 120 -2.74 6.25 -6.96
C GLY A 120 -3.58 5.24 -6.15
N TYR A 121 -3.90 4.10 -6.76
CA TYR A 121 -4.61 2.99 -6.15
C TYR A 121 -4.10 1.67 -6.72
N TYR A 122 -3.46 0.86 -5.91
CA TYR A 122 -2.67 -0.28 -6.37
C TYR A 122 -2.68 -1.42 -5.35
N VAL A 123 -2.28 -2.60 -5.80
CA VAL A 123 -2.08 -3.79 -4.97
C VAL A 123 -0.59 -4.08 -4.86
N GLU A 124 -0.11 -4.19 -3.63
CA GLU A 124 1.26 -4.58 -3.29
C GLU A 124 1.23 -5.84 -2.44
N THR A 125 2.11 -6.79 -2.74
CA THR A 125 2.32 -7.99 -1.95
C THR A 125 3.80 -8.17 -1.69
N GLY A 126 4.18 -8.65 -0.51
CA GLY A 126 5.59 -8.74 -0.14
C GLY A 126 5.85 -9.65 1.04
N TRP A 127 6.96 -9.44 1.70
CA TRP A 127 7.38 -10.16 2.90
C TRP A 127 7.84 -9.18 3.97
N ALA A 128 7.58 -9.55 5.20
CA ALA A 128 8.18 -8.93 6.38
C ALA A 128 9.15 -9.89 7.06
N THR A 129 10.08 -9.35 7.86
CA THR A 129 11.01 -10.15 8.66
C THR A 129 11.36 -9.43 9.95
N THR A 130 11.55 -10.19 11.02
CA THR A 130 12.08 -9.68 12.30
C THR A 130 13.60 -9.67 12.36
N ASN A 131 14.26 -10.24 11.36
CA ASN A 131 15.72 -10.32 11.28
C ASN A 131 16.31 -9.00 10.76
N LYS A 132 17.01 -8.24 11.61
CA LYS A 132 17.51 -6.89 11.29
C LYS A 132 18.55 -6.78 10.17
N ASN A 133 19.21 -7.87 9.79
CA ASN A 133 20.35 -7.87 8.86
C ASN A 133 20.08 -8.72 7.61
N ILE A 134 18.85 -8.73 7.14
CA ILE A 134 18.49 -9.45 5.94
C ILE A 134 17.76 -8.53 4.97
N ASP A 135 18.20 -8.55 3.72
CA ASP A 135 17.54 -7.80 2.66
C ASP A 135 16.32 -8.57 2.19
N ILE A 136 15.17 -7.94 2.19
CA ILE A 136 13.93 -8.44 1.61
C ILE A 136 13.50 -7.51 0.46
N PRO A 137 12.74 -8.02 -0.53
CA PRO A 137 12.27 -7.16 -1.59
C PRO A 137 11.25 -6.14 -1.06
N ASP A 138 11.35 -4.91 -1.56
CA ASP A 138 10.56 -3.75 -1.20
C ASP A 138 9.89 -3.11 -2.43
N SER A 139 9.23 -1.96 -2.25
CA SER A 139 8.57 -1.20 -3.32
C SER A 139 9.51 -0.65 -4.40
N LYS A 140 10.83 -0.63 -4.15
CA LYS A 140 11.88 -0.16 -5.10
C LYS A 140 12.61 -1.31 -5.78
N THR A 141 12.38 -2.52 -5.34
CA THR A 141 13.04 -3.72 -5.87
C THR A 141 12.62 -3.97 -7.32
N ILE A 142 13.61 -4.10 -8.21
CA ILE A 142 13.37 -4.47 -9.60
C ILE A 142 13.35 -5.98 -9.72
N TRP A 143 12.21 -6.53 -10.10
CA TRP A 143 12.00 -7.96 -10.28
C TRP A 143 12.44 -8.44 -11.65
N LYS A 144 13.01 -9.63 -11.70
CA LYS A 144 13.38 -10.31 -12.94
C LYS A 144 12.23 -11.21 -13.38
N ILE A 145 11.91 -11.16 -14.68
CA ILE A 145 10.92 -12.05 -15.29
C ILE A 145 11.60 -13.39 -15.58
N GLU A 146 10.94 -14.48 -15.21
CA GLU A 146 11.29 -15.85 -15.57
C GLU A 146 10.21 -16.42 -16.51
N GLY A 147 10.54 -16.63 -17.78
CA GLY A 147 9.61 -17.19 -18.77
C GLY A 147 8.77 -16.15 -19.50
N SER A 148 7.44 -16.26 -19.44
CA SER A 148 6.53 -15.37 -20.18
C SER A 148 6.60 -13.92 -19.71
N ASN A 149 6.55 -13.00 -20.68
CA ASN A 149 6.48 -11.55 -20.45
C ASN A 149 5.07 -10.96 -20.65
N LYS A 150 4.06 -11.83 -20.83
CA LYS A 150 2.65 -11.44 -20.92
C LYS A 150 1.82 -12.37 -20.05
N LEU A 151 0.97 -11.80 -19.21
CA LEU A 151 0.07 -12.54 -18.33
C LEU A 151 -1.29 -12.71 -19.03
N THR A 152 -1.72 -13.95 -19.17
CA THR A 152 -3.05 -14.32 -19.69
C THR A 152 -3.59 -15.47 -18.84
N PRO A 153 -4.89 -15.83 -18.96
CA PRO A 153 -5.45 -16.97 -18.23
C PRO A 153 -4.66 -18.30 -18.44
N ASN A 154 -4.06 -18.48 -19.61
CA ASN A 154 -3.28 -19.66 -19.96
C ASN A 154 -1.75 -19.49 -19.81
N SER A 155 -1.28 -18.30 -19.43
CA SER A 155 0.15 -18.01 -19.33
C SER A 155 0.45 -17.19 -18.07
N PRO A 156 0.72 -17.85 -16.94
CA PRO A 156 1.15 -17.19 -15.72
C PRO A 156 2.52 -16.53 -15.91
N ILE A 157 2.81 -15.51 -15.10
CA ILE A 157 4.14 -14.92 -15.02
C ILE A 157 4.85 -15.36 -13.76
N ASN A 158 6.16 -15.52 -13.88
CA ASN A 158 7.05 -15.81 -12.77
C ASN A 158 8.05 -14.68 -12.61
N LEU A 159 8.16 -14.17 -11.40
CA LEU A 159 9.09 -13.13 -11.01
C LEU A 159 10.04 -13.66 -9.96
N SER A 160 11.32 -13.27 -10.06
CA SER A 160 12.33 -13.60 -9.06
C SER A 160 13.18 -12.41 -8.68
N TRP A 161 13.63 -12.40 -7.45
CA TRP A 161 14.66 -11.50 -6.95
C TRP A 161 15.51 -12.23 -5.92
N LYS A 162 16.82 -12.02 -5.97
CA LYS A 162 17.77 -12.68 -5.08
C LYS A 162 18.58 -11.64 -4.31
N ASN A 163 18.63 -11.79 -2.99
CA ASN A 163 19.42 -10.91 -2.13
C ASN A 163 20.90 -11.33 -2.03
N ASN A 164 21.70 -10.52 -1.35
CA ASN A 164 23.13 -10.76 -1.12
C ASN A 164 23.41 -11.92 -0.15
N GLN A 165 22.40 -12.39 0.59
CA GLN A 165 22.50 -13.51 1.52
C GLN A 165 22.17 -14.87 0.87
N ASN A 166 22.12 -14.93 -0.45
CA ASN A 166 21.78 -16.15 -1.22
C ASN A 166 20.37 -16.67 -0.96
N ILE A 167 19.41 -15.78 -0.69
CA ILE A 167 18.00 -16.08 -0.56
C ILE A 167 17.28 -15.53 -1.78
N GLU A 168 16.47 -16.38 -2.41
CA GLU A 168 15.70 -16.03 -3.60
C GLU A 168 14.22 -15.95 -3.26
N PHE A 169 13.60 -14.83 -3.60
CA PHE A 169 12.18 -14.55 -3.47
C PHE A 169 11.52 -14.71 -4.83
N LYS A 170 10.43 -15.46 -4.88
CA LYS A 170 9.70 -15.75 -6.11
C LYS A 170 8.23 -15.41 -5.96
N LYS A 171 7.64 -14.87 -7.04
CA LYS A 171 6.21 -14.67 -7.17
C LYS A 171 5.72 -15.32 -8.46
N GLU A 172 4.67 -16.13 -8.37
CA GLU A 172 3.90 -16.56 -9.52
C GLU A 172 2.58 -15.81 -9.50
N ILE A 173 2.25 -15.11 -10.59
CA ILE A 173 1.01 -14.35 -10.72
C ILE A 173 0.20 -14.96 -11.85
N LYS A 174 -1.08 -15.26 -11.56
CA LYS A 174 -2.07 -15.80 -12.47
C LYS A 174 -3.28 -14.88 -12.54
N ILE A 175 -3.96 -14.86 -13.67
CA ILE A 175 -5.32 -14.33 -13.81
C ILE A 175 -6.23 -15.46 -14.32
N ASP A 176 -7.51 -15.42 -13.94
CA ASP A 176 -8.52 -16.27 -14.54
C ASP A 176 -9.18 -15.60 -15.76
N ASP A 177 -10.21 -16.21 -16.31
CA ASP A 177 -10.98 -15.66 -17.43
C ASP A 177 -11.89 -14.50 -17.01
N GLU A 178 -12.05 -14.25 -15.71
CA GLU A 178 -12.92 -13.20 -15.17
C GLU A 178 -12.11 -12.05 -14.53
N TYR A 179 -11.95 -12.02 -13.21
CA TYR A 179 -11.38 -10.88 -12.49
C TYR A 179 -10.40 -11.29 -11.39
N LEU A 180 -10.16 -12.60 -11.18
CA LEU A 180 -9.36 -13.08 -10.06
C LEU A 180 -7.87 -13.10 -10.40
N PHE A 181 -7.07 -12.42 -9.56
CA PHE A 181 -5.62 -12.58 -9.52
C PHE A 181 -5.26 -13.56 -8.39
N THR A 182 -4.39 -14.51 -8.71
CA THR A 182 -3.77 -15.40 -7.72
C THR A 182 -2.29 -15.10 -7.65
N VAL A 183 -1.78 -14.75 -6.46
CA VAL A 183 -0.36 -14.47 -6.22
C VAL A 183 0.20 -15.55 -5.30
N ASN A 184 1.07 -16.40 -5.82
CA ASN A 184 1.81 -17.39 -5.04
C ASN A 184 3.20 -16.85 -4.70
N GLN A 185 3.52 -16.77 -3.42
CA GLN A 185 4.80 -16.29 -2.93
C GLN A 185 5.64 -17.45 -2.41
N LYS A 186 6.92 -17.50 -2.79
CA LYS A 186 7.85 -18.57 -2.42
C LYS A 186 9.21 -18.00 -2.07
N ILE A 187 9.87 -18.56 -1.07
CA ILE A 187 11.25 -18.24 -0.70
C ILE A 187 12.11 -19.51 -0.87
N VAL A 188 13.25 -19.36 -1.51
CA VAL A 188 14.28 -20.38 -1.62
C VAL A 188 15.49 -19.91 -0.84
N ASN A 189 15.73 -20.49 0.34
CA ASN A 189 16.82 -20.11 1.21
C ASN A 189 18.04 -21.02 1.01
N ASN A 190 19.06 -20.50 0.33
CA ASN A 190 20.34 -21.17 0.12
C ASN A 190 21.48 -20.52 0.95
N SER A 191 21.15 -19.78 2.01
CA SER A 191 22.12 -19.09 2.87
C SER A 191 22.85 -19.98 3.88
N GLY A 192 22.31 -21.17 4.12
CA GLY A 192 22.78 -22.05 5.22
C GLY A 192 22.39 -21.58 6.62
N LYS A 193 21.55 -20.54 6.75
CA LYS A 193 21.06 -20.00 8.03
C LYS A 193 19.53 -20.03 8.07
N THR A 194 18.95 -20.02 9.25
CA THR A 194 17.51 -19.96 9.46
C THR A 194 17.06 -18.52 9.62
N TYR A 195 15.99 -18.14 8.90
CA TYR A 195 15.35 -16.83 8.99
C TYR A 195 13.84 -16.98 9.05
N ASN A 196 13.19 -16.01 9.71
CA ASN A 196 11.73 -15.94 9.79
C ASN A 196 11.20 -14.88 8.81
N PHE A 197 10.29 -15.29 7.93
CA PHE A 197 9.60 -14.42 7.00
C PHE A 197 8.09 -14.57 7.18
N TYR A 198 7.38 -13.47 6.96
CA TYR A 198 5.93 -13.37 7.00
C TYR A 198 5.45 -12.78 5.68
N PRO A 199 4.40 -13.34 5.04
CA PRO A 199 3.79 -12.75 3.84
C PRO A 199 2.98 -11.51 4.17
#